data_985e1c7baa290d38f6df60786cb2b992
#
_entry.id   985e1c7baa290d38f6df60786cb2b992
#
_cell.length_a   1.000
_cell.length_b   1.000
_cell.length_c   1.000
_cell.angle_alpha   90.00
_cell.angle_beta   90.00
_cell.angle_gamma   90.00
#
_symmetry.space_group_name_H-M   'P 1'
#
loop_
_entity.id
_entity.type
_entity.pdbx_description
1 polymer ?
#
loop_
_entity_poly.entity_id
_entity_poly.type
_entity_poly.pdbx_seq_one_letter_code
_entity_poly.pdbx_strand_id
1 'polypeptide(L)'
;MKASMFAAMGYSKRHTFPSTWPISPVHADPATSVQSYREGMDECELAEEMGFDWLSFSEHHYSGRIPTGTPAVMASAVAERCRKITIAVLGHLLPLNNPVRVAEELALLDNLTNGRLVAGFLRGTPNEDQVYTMNPAEGRGRLLEGMDLILKALTEPHPFSWEGRYYQFRTVAVWPRPVQQPTPPVIVGTRSDDTIRYAAEHR
;
A
#
# COMPACT_ATOMS: atom_id res chain seq x y z
N MET A 1 -9.73 17.20 -14.64
CA MET A 1 -9.49 15.73 -14.62
C MET A 1 -8.16 15.51 -13.96
N LYS A 2 -8.01 14.48 -13.10
CA LYS A 2 -6.71 14.12 -12.54
C LYS A 2 -6.20 12.87 -13.21
N ALA A 3 -4.90 12.81 -13.51
CA ALA A 3 -4.23 11.68 -14.15
C ALA A 3 -3.30 11.00 -13.14
N SER A 4 -3.39 9.67 -13.04
CA SER A 4 -2.50 8.84 -12.22
C SER A 4 -1.71 7.89 -13.09
N MET A 5 -0.42 7.76 -12.83
CA MET A 5 0.38 6.67 -13.39
C MET A 5 0.49 5.54 -12.35
N PHE A 6 0.17 4.32 -12.76
CA PHE A 6 0.40 3.13 -11.94
C PHE A 6 1.84 2.65 -12.11
N ALA A 7 2.65 2.83 -11.07
CA ALA A 7 4.05 2.45 -11.05
C ALA A 7 4.20 0.97 -10.66
N ALA A 8 4.01 0.09 -11.63
CA ALA A 8 4.02 -1.36 -11.42
C ALA A 8 5.41 -1.92 -11.08
N MET A 9 6.49 -1.20 -11.38
CA MET A 9 7.89 -1.67 -11.22
C MET A 9 8.13 -3.05 -11.83
N GLY A 10 7.44 -3.35 -12.94
CA GLY A 10 7.37 -4.68 -13.51
C GLY A 10 8.72 -5.19 -13.99
N TYR A 11 9.04 -6.44 -13.65
CA TYR A 11 10.24 -7.09 -14.18
C TYR A 11 10.27 -7.06 -15.71
N SER A 12 11.33 -6.53 -16.32
CA SER A 12 11.39 -6.22 -17.76
C SER A 12 11.21 -7.45 -18.66
N LYS A 13 11.66 -8.63 -18.20
CA LYS A 13 11.49 -9.91 -18.91
C LYS A 13 10.18 -10.65 -18.51
N ARG A 14 9.19 -10.00 -17.89
CA ARG A 14 7.94 -10.63 -17.45
C ARG A 14 7.13 -11.31 -18.54
N HIS A 15 7.35 -10.97 -19.78
CA HIS A 15 6.72 -11.62 -20.94
C HIS A 15 7.15 -13.08 -21.14
N THR A 16 8.30 -13.47 -20.54
CA THR A 16 8.80 -14.86 -20.60
C THR A 16 8.23 -15.74 -19.48
N PHE A 17 7.48 -15.15 -18.52
CA PHE A 17 6.94 -15.88 -17.39
C PHE A 17 5.78 -16.81 -17.81
N PRO A 18 5.68 -17.98 -17.15
CA PRO A 18 4.50 -18.81 -17.31
C PRO A 18 3.24 -18.07 -16.85
N SER A 19 2.07 -18.46 -17.37
CA SER A 19 0.77 -17.87 -16.97
C SER A 19 0.26 -18.37 -15.62
N THR A 20 1.10 -19.10 -14.87
CA THR A 20 0.77 -19.65 -13.54
C THR A 20 0.97 -18.61 -12.43
N TRP A 21 0.39 -18.86 -11.27
CA TRP A 21 0.69 -18.21 -10.00
C TRP A 21 0.77 -19.28 -8.90
N PRO A 22 1.74 -19.26 -7.98
CA PRO A 22 2.87 -18.33 -7.93
C PRO A 22 3.86 -18.52 -9.10
N ILE A 23 4.58 -17.45 -9.45
CA ILE A 23 5.67 -17.54 -10.42
C ILE A 23 6.93 -17.96 -9.67
N SER A 24 7.58 -19.03 -10.12
CA SER A 24 8.78 -19.53 -9.47
C SER A 24 9.89 -18.47 -9.46
N PRO A 25 10.56 -18.23 -8.31
CA PRO A 25 11.68 -17.30 -8.23
C PRO A 25 12.91 -17.73 -9.08
N VAL A 26 12.94 -18.93 -9.64
CA VAL A 26 13.97 -19.38 -10.59
C VAL A 26 14.05 -18.48 -11.84
N HIS A 27 12.95 -17.80 -12.18
CA HIS A 27 12.90 -16.84 -13.29
C HIS A 27 13.42 -15.45 -12.93
N ALA A 28 13.73 -15.20 -11.67
CA ALA A 28 14.23 -13.91 -11.20
C ALA A 28 15.76 -13.84 -11.34
N ASP A 29 16.24 -13.04 -12.29
CA ASP A 29 17.66 -12.67 -12.39
C ASP A 29 17.89 -11.35 -11.64
N PRO A 30 18.82 -11.33 -10.63
CA PRO A 30 19.05 -10.12 -9.82
C PRO A 30 19.48 -8.90 -10.64
N ALA A 31 20.30 -9.07 -11.67
CA ALA A 31 20.74 -7.95 -12.51
C ALA A 31 19.56 -7.33 -13.29
N THR A 32 18.70 -8.18 -13.84
CA THR A 32 17.45 -7.76 -14.50
C THR A 32 16.49 -7.07 -13.52
N SER A 33 16.40 -7.55 -12.27
CA SER A 33 15.58 -6.92 -11.22
C SER A 33 16.08 -5.51 -10.90
N VAL A 34 17.38 -5.34 -10.69
CA VAL A 34 17.99 -4.02 -10.43
C VAL A 34 17.70 -3.05 -11.57
N GLN A 35 17.87 -3.51 -12.82
CA GLN A 35 17.61 -2.67 -13.99
C GLN A 35 16.12 -2.30 -14.08
N SER A 36 15.21 -3.25 -13.87
CA SER A 36 13.76 -3.01 -13.92
C SER A 36 13.28 -1.96 -12.90
N TYR A 37 13.83 -2.00 -11.68
CA TYR A 37 13.50 -0.98 -10.67
C TYR A 37 14.07 0.40 -11.03
N ARG A 38 15.26 0.47 -11.61
CA ARG A 38 15.83 1.75 -12.09
C ARG A 38 14.97 2.36 -13.19
N GLU A 39 14.62 1.56 -14.21
CA GLU A 39 13.75 1.97 -15.30
C GLU A 39 12.38 2.44 -14.78
N GLY A 40 11.77 1.69 -13.86
CA GLY A 40 10.50 2.09 -13.25
C GLY A 40 10.57 3.38 -12.43
N MET A 41 11.71 3.65 -11.78
CA MET A 41 11.91 4.95 -11.10
C MET A 41 12.12 6.09 -12.10
N ASP A 42 12.82 5.87 -13.19
CA ASP A 42 13.00 6.85 -14.27
C ASP A 42 11.65 7.19 -14.95
N GLU A 43 10.78 6.18 -15.14
CA GLU A 43 9.39 6.37 -15.60
C GLU A 43 8.57 7.24 -14.62
N CYS A 44 8.79 7.09 -13.31
CA CYS A 44 8.14 7.94 -12.30
C CYS A 44 8.59 9.40 -12.38
N GLU A 45 9.88 9.65 -12.56
CA GLU A 45 10.40 11.01 -12.77
C GLU A 45 9.83 11.64 -14.03
N LEU A 46 9.79 10.88 -15.12
CA LEU A 46 9.18 11.34 -16.38
C LEU A 46 7.70 11.68 -16.20
N ALA A 47 6.95 10.87 -15.44
CA ALA A 47 5.54 11.15 -15.15
C ALA A 47 5.36 12.46 -14.36
N GLU A 48 6.24 12.74 -13.40
CA GLU A 48 6.24 14.04 -12.70
C GLU A 48 6.53 15.20 -13.67
N GLU A 49 7.52 15.06 -14.54
CA GLU A 49 7.86 16.08 -15.55
C GLU A 49 6.71 16.33 -16.55
N MET A 50 6.01 15.26 -16.94
CA MET A 50 4.84 15.34 -17.83
C MET A 50 3.59 15.90 -17.16
N GLY A 51 3.61 16.15 -15.85
CA GLY A 51 2.51 16.75 -15.10
C GLY A 51 1.39 15.77 -14.71
N PHE A 52 1.70 14.50 -14.50
CA PHE A 52 0.76 13.61 -13.83
C PHE A 52 0.49 14.09 -12.41
N ASP A 53 -0.75 13.91 -11.94
CA ASP A 53 -1.14 14.32 -10.59
C ASP A 53 -0.64 13.34 -9.52
N TRP A 54 -0.65 12.04 -9.82
CA TRP A 54 -0.35 10.98 -8.86
C TRP A 54 0.53 9.89 -9.46
N LEU A 55 1.43 9.34 -8.62
CA LEU A 55 2.05 8.02 -8.81
C LEU A 55 1.40 7.05 -7.84
N SER A 56 0.97 5.88 -8.32
CA SER A 56 0.31 4.89 -7.49
C SER A 56 1.07 3.57 -7.44
N PHE A 57 1.16 3.00 -6.25
CA PHE A 57 1.83 1.73 -5.93
C PHE A 57 0.85 0.77 -5.29
N SER A 58 0.95 -0.53 -5.59
CA SER A 58 0.11 -1.56 -4.98
C SER A 58 0.94 -2.70 -4.41
N GLU A 59 0.36 -3.42 -3.44
CA GLU A 59 0.93 -4.62 -2.85
C GLU A 59 0.54 -5.84 -3.67
N HIS A 60 1.55 -6.59 -4.17
CA HIS A 60 1.37 -7.87 -4.84
C HIS A 60 2.48 -8.84 -4.44
N HIS A 61 2.13 -10.11 -4.35
CA HIS A 61 3.03 -11.15 -3.89
C HIS A 61 3.24 -12.25 -4.93
N TYR A 62 4.39 -12.92 -4.83
CA TYR A 62 4.77 -14.13 -5.59
C TYR A 62 4.66 -13.97 -7.12
N SER A 63 4.88 -12.74 -7.61
CA SER A 63 4.83 -12.44 -9.05
C SER A 63 5.83 -11.36 -9.41
N GLY A 64 6.65 -11.63 -10.43
CA GLY A 64 7.52 -10.62 -11.04
C GLY A 64 6.78 -9.65 -11.98
N ARG A 65 5.45 -9.79 -12.16
CA ARG A 65 4.65 -8.87 -12.99
C ARG A 65 4.49 -7.51 -12.30
N ILE A 66 4.30 -7.55 -10.98
CA ILE A 66 4.27 -6.39 -10.09
C ILE A 66 5.02 -6.82 -8.83
N PRO A 67 6.36 -6.69 -8.79
CA PRO A 67 7.18 -7.23 -7.71
C PRO A 67 7.29 -6.26 -6.53
N THR A 68 6.15 -5.79 -6.03
CA THR A 68 6.03 -4.81 -4.95
C THR A 68 5.29 -5.38 -3.76
N GLY A 69 5.91 -6.37 -3.07
CA GLY A 69 5.36 -6.96 -1.84
C GLY A 69 5.32 -6.00 -0.65
N THR A 70 6.02 -4.87 -0.74
CA THR A 70 6.05 -3.79 0.28
C THR A 70 5.95 -2.44 -0.43
N PRO A 71 4.74 -1.98 -0.77
CA PRO A 71 4.56 -0.76 -1.55
C PRO A 71 5.12 0.49 -0.87
N ALA A 72 5.12 0.55 0.47
CA ALA A 72 5.70 1.67 1.22
C ALA A 72 7.21 1.83 0.99
N VAL A 73 7.96 0.72 0.86
CA VAL A 73 9.40 0.78 0.56
C VAL A 73 9.65 1.39 -0.81
N MET A 74 8.89 0.96 -1.83
CA MET A 74 9.02 1.51 -3.18
C MET A 74 8.57 2.97 -3.25
N ALA A 75 7.44 3.29 -2.63
CA ALA A 75 6.93 4.66 -2.55
C ALA A 75 7.94 5.61 -1.87
N SER A 76 8.63 5.16 -0.82
CA SER A 76 9.69 5.94 -0.15
C SER A 76 10.87 6.22 -1.08
N ALA A 77 11.34 5.23 -1.84
CA ALA A 77 12.44 5.40 -2.77
C ALA A 77 12.08 6.40 -3.90
N VAL A 78 10.86 6.31 -4.42
CA VAL A 78 10.37 7.22 -5.47
C VAL A 78 10.12 8.62 -4.91
N ALA A 79 9.60 8.75 -3.68
CA ALA A 79 9.36 10.04 -3.03
C ALA A 79 10.61 10.92 -2.89
N GLU A 80 11.79 10.30 -2.77
CA GLU A 80 13.07 11.02 -2.75
C GLU A 80 13.51 11.51 -4.14
N ARG A 81 13.08 10.86 -5.22
CA ARG A 81 13.36 11.28 -6.59
C ARG A 81 12.30 12.27 -7.11
N CYS A 82 11.02 12.00 -6.82
CA CYS A 82 9.87 12.80 -7.25
C CYS A 82 9.40 13.70 -6.09
N ARG A 83 9.64 15.00 -6.19
CA ARG A 83 9.46 15.96 -5.08
C ARG A 83 8.15 16.74 -5.10
N LYS A 84 7.35 16.64 -6.16
CA LYS A 84 6.14 17.44 -6.36
C LYS A 84 4.86 16.62 -6.47
N ILE A 85 4.93 15.50 -7.18
CA ILE A 85 3.79 14.63 -7.47
C ILE A 85 3.25 13.97 -6.20
N THR A 86 1.94 13.74 -6.15
CA THR A 86 1.30 12.98 -5.07
C THR A 86 1.72 11.50 -5.14
N ILE A 87 2.08 10.94 -4.00
CA ILE A 87 2.45 9.53 -3.85
C ILE A 87 1.24 8.78 -3.26
N ALA A 88 0.64 7.90 -4.04
CA ALA A 88 -0.53 7.14 -3.62
C ALA A 88 -0.17 5.66 -3.42
N VAL A 89 -0.23 5.18 -2.19
CA VAL A 89 -0.12 3.73 -1.94
C VAL A 89 -1.53 3.13 -2.10
N LEU A 90 -1.82 2.57 -3.30
CA LEU A 90 -3.12 2.01 -3.66
C LEU A 90 -3.03 0.50 -3.93
N GLY A 91 -2.88 -0.34 -2.94
CA GLY A 91 -2.87 -0.03 -1.51
C GLY A 91 -2.30 -1.18 -0.73
N HIS A 92 -2.29 -0.99 0.56
CA HIS A 92 -1.97 -2.07 1.48
C HIS A 92 -3.07 -3.13 1.50
N LEU A 93 -2.67 -4.40 1.45
CA LEU A 93 -3.58 -5.55 1.64
C LEU A 93 -3.76 -5.78 3.15
N LEU A 94 -4.63 -5.00 3.79
CA LEU A 94 -4.75 -4.98 5.26
C LEU A 94 -4.99 -6.36 5.89
N PRO A 95 -5.75 -7.29 5.28
CA PRO A 95 -5.91 -8.62 5.86
C PRO A 95 -4.60 -9.40 6.04
N LEU A 96 -3.56 -9.08 5.26
CA LEU A 96 -2.24 -9.72 5.31
C LEU A 96 -1.26 -9.02 6.24
N ASN A 97 -1.58 -7.79 6.66
CA ASN A 97 -0.67 -6.89 7.35
C ASN A 97 -1.05 -6.68 8.82
N ASN A 98 -0.07 -6.33 9.64
CA ASN A 98 -0.32 -5.80 10.98
C ASN A 98 -0.76 -4.32 10.84
N PRO A 99 -1.97 -3.95 11.27
CA PRO A 99 -2.50 -2.60 11.06
C PRO A 99 -1.72 -1.51 11.82
N VAL A 100 -1.14 -1.82 12.99
CA VAL A 100 -0.30 -0.86 13.71
C VAL A 100 0.96 -0.55 12.92
N ARG A 101 1.62 -1.57 12.36
CA ARG A 101 2.77 -1.37 11.49
C ARG A 101 2.42 -0.56 10.24
N VAL A 102 1.28 -0.82 9.62
CA VAL A 102 0.82 -0.03 8.46
C VAL A 102 0.61 1.43 8.85
N ALA A 103 0.05 1.70 10.04
CA ALA A 103 -0.09 3.07 10.54
C ALA A 103 1.27 3.77 10.72
N GLU A 104 2.28 3.07 11.27
CA GLU A 104 3.65 3.59 11.39
C GLU A 104 4.28 3.88 10.02
N GLU A 105 4.14 2.95 9.06
CA GLU A 105 4.65 3.12 7.69
C GLU A 105 3.99 4.31 6.98
N LEU A 106 2.67 4.48 7.10
CA LEU A 106 1.93 5.60 6.51
C LEU A 106 2.34 6.94 7.13
N ALA A 107 2.46 7.00 8.46
CA ALA A 107 2.90 8.21 9.16
C ALA A 107 4.32 8.60 8.76
N LEU A 108 5.24 7.63 8.70
CA LEU A 108 6.62 7.86 8.25
C LEU A 108 6.66 8.33 6.79
N LEU A 109 5.92 7.66 5.89
CA LEU A 109 5.89 8.01 4.48
C LEU A 109 5.27 9.39 4.24
N ASP A 110 4.25 9.78 5.02
CA ASP A 110 3.67 11.11 4.97
C ASP A 110 4.69 12.20 5.35
N ASN A 111 5.55 11.93 6.34
CA ASN A 111 6.66 12.81 6.68
C ASN A 111 7.72 12.86 5.57
N LEU A 112 8.13 11.72 5.01
CA LEU A 112 9.11 11.66 3.93
C LEU A 112 8.62 12.37 2.66
N THR A 113 7.33 12.30 2.37
CA THR A 113 6.71 13.01 1.25
C THR A 113 6.38 14.46 1.56
N ASN A 114 6.55 14.91 2.81
CA ASN A 114 6.12 16.22 3.26
C ASN A 114 4.63 16.50 2.94
N GLY A 115 3.75 15.58 3.33
CA GLY A 115 2.29 15.72 3.19
C GLY A 115 1.75 15.49 1.78
N ARG A 116 2.43 14.72 0.93
CA ARG A 116 1.96 14.35 -0.42
C ARG A 116 1.44 12.92 -0.51
N LEU A 117 1.26 12.25 0.64
CA LEU A 117 0.76 10.88 0.68
C LEU A 117 -0.76 10.81 0.47
N VAL A 118 -1.19 9.78 -0.25
CA VAL A 118 -2.56 9.25 -0.24
C VAL A 118 -2.48 7.78 0.18
N ALA A 119 -3.19 7.42 1.24
CA ALA A 119 -3.24 6.07 1.78
C ALA A 119 -4.37 5.25 1.15
N GLY A 120 -4.07 4.04 0.68
CA GLY A 120 -5.06 3.15 0.10
C GLY A 120 -5.11 1.80 0.78
N PHE A 121 -6.31 1.26 0.95
CA PHE A 121 -6.55 -0.03 1.59
C PHE A 121 -7.36 -0.95 0.69
N LEU A 122 -6.93 -2.20 0.62
CA LEU A 122 -7.52 -3.24 -0.22
C LEU A 122 -7.72 -4.52 0.59
N ARG A 123 -8.71 -5.31 0.19
CA ARG A 123 -8.89 -6.66 0.72
C ARG A 123 -7.89 -7.65 0.10
N GLY A 124 -7.45 -7.41 -1.12
CA GLY A 124 -6.68 -8.36 -1.93
C GLY A 124 -7.56 -9.26 -2.80
N THR A 125 -6.89 -10.11 -3.58
CA THR A 125 -7.48 -11.09 -4.49
C THR A 125 -7.42 -12.51 -3.89
N PRO A 126 -8.13 -13.51 -4.47
CA PRO A 126 -8.03 -14.90 -3.99
C PRO A 126 -6.63 -15.49 -4.02
N ASN A 127 -5.73 -15.02 -4.89
CA ASN A 127 -4.35 -15.47 -4.89
C ASN A 127 -3.63 -15.00 -3.62
N GLU A 128 -3.86 -13.76 -3.21
CA GLU A 128 -3.23 -13.19 -2.04
C GLU A 128 -3.76 -13.79 -0.72
N ASP A 129 -4.95 -14.39 -0.72
CA ASP A 129 -5.44 -15.17 0.43
C ASP A 129 -4.49 -16.35 0.77
N GLN A 130 -3.72 -16.86 -0.20
CA GLN A 130 -2.73 -17.91 0.03
C GLN A 130 -1.41 -17.39 0.60
N VAL A 131 -1.16 -16.08 0.46
CA VAL A 131 0.01 -15.43 1.06
C VAL A 131 -0.19 -15.35 2.57
N TYR A 132 0.82 -15.78 3.32
CA TYR A 132 0.79 -15.82 4.80
C TYR A 132 -0.37 -16.64 5.39
N THR A 133 -0.99 -17.52 4.60
CA THR A 133 -2.04 -18.47 5.05
C THR A 133 -3.24 -17.74 5.69
N MET A 134 -3.69 -16.64 5.07
CA MET A 134 -4.83 -15.88 5.55
C MET A 134 -6.15 -16.65 5.32
N ASN A 135 -7.04 -16.65 6.32
CA ASN A 135 -8.38 -17.22 6.16
C ASN A 135 -9.26 -16.30 5.29
N PRO A 136 -9.67 -16.73 4.08
CA PRO A 136 -10.47 -15.89 3.16
C PRO A 136 -11.78 -15.38 3.76
N ALA A 137 -12.39 -16.14 4.69
CA ALA A 137 -13.64 -15.77 5.36
C ALA A 137 -13.48 -14.56 6.29
N GLU A 138 -12.26 -14.30 6.77
CA GLU A 138 -11.95 -13.19 7.67
C GLU A 138 -11.52 -11.91 6.93
N GLY A 139 -11.15 -12.01 5.66
CA GLY A 139 -10.49 -10.94 4.92
C GLY A 139 -11.23 -9.61 4.93
N ARG A 140 -12.59 -9.64 4.82
CA ARG A 140 -13.39 -8.41 4.90
C ARG A 140 -13.39 -7.80 6.31
N GLY A 141 -13.63 -8.64 7.31
CA GLY A 141 -13.65 -8.17 8.71
C GLY A 141 -12.29 -7.61 9.15
N ARG A 142 -11.20 -8.27 8.74
CA ARG A 142 -9.83 -7.78 8.99
C ARG A 142 -9.56 -6.45 8.28
N LEU A 143 -10.07 -6.26 7.05
CA LEU A 143 -9.95 -4.99 6.35
C LEU A 143 -10.63 -3.85 7.13
N LEU A 144 -11.91 -4.02 7.48
CA LEU A 144 -12.69 -2.96 8.15
C LEU A 144 -12.13 -2.65 9.54
N GLU A 145 -11.91 -3.66 10.38
CA GLU A 145 -11.31 -3.46 11.70
C GLU A 145 -9.89 -2.89 11.64
N GLY A 146 -9.10 -3.31 10.65
CA GLY A 146 -7.76 -2.77 10.42
C GLY A 146 -7.79 -1.30 10.05
N MET A 147 -8.76 -0.86 9.25
CA MET A 147 -8.94 0.56 8.91
C MET A 147 -9.31 1.39 10.14
N ASP A 148 -10.27 0.93 10.95
CA ASP A 148 -10.66 1.61 12.20
C ASP A 148 -9.46 1.78 13.13
N LEU A 149 -8.68 0.72 13.30
CA LEU A 149 -7.48 0.75 14.13
C LEU A 149 -6.42 1.71 13.59
N ILE A 150 -6.17 1.72 12.28
CA ILE A 150 -5.20 2.64 11.65
C ILE A 150 -5.65 4.09 11.84
N LEU A 151 -6.91 4.41 11.54
CA LEU A 151 -7.43 5.77 11.70
C LEU A 151 -7.30 6.24 13.15
N LYS A 152 -7.67 5.39 14.11
CA LYS A 152 -7.47 5.68 15.53
C LYS A 152 -5.99 5.85 15.87
N ALA A 153 -5.12 4.97 15.42
CA ALA A 153 -3.69 5.03 15.71
C ALA A 153 -3.02 6.31 15.17
N LEU A 154 -3.50 6.83 14.03
CA LEU A 154 -3.00 8.07 13.45
C LEU A 154 -3.56 9.34 14.11
N THR A 155 -4.70 9.25 14.82
CA THR A 155 -5.38 10.42 15.39
C THR A 155 -5.32 10.49 16.92
N GLU A 156 -5.30 9.36 17.63
CA GLU A 156 -5.27 9.31 19.08
C GLU A 156 -3.95 9.88 19.65
N PRO A 157 -4.00 10.92 20.49
CA PRO A 157 -2.80 11.58 21.00
C PRO A 157 -2.09 10.79 22.12
N HIS A 158 -2.78 9.85 22.75
CA HIS A 158 -2.28 9.07 23.88
C HIS A 158 -2.15 7.58 23.54
N PRO A 159 -1.24 6.84 24.21
CA PRO A 159 -1.22 5.39 24.10
C PRO A 159 -2.59 4.79 24.46
N PHE A 160 -3.05 3.82 23.70
CA PHE A 160 -4.32 3.14 23.92
C PHE A 160 -4.20 1.63 23.74
N SER A 161 -5.17 0.87 24.23
CA SER A 161 -5.32 -0.55 23.92
C SER A 161 -6.38 -0.77 22.84
N TRP A 162 -6.29 -1.89 22.14
CA TRP A 162 -7.27 -2.33 21.16
C TRP A 162 -7.72 -3.76 21.45
N GLU A 163 -9.03 -3.95 21.62
CA GLU A 163 -9.68 -5.23 21.92
C GLU A 163 -10.70 -5.53 20.81
N GLY A 164 -10.21 -5.84 19.62
CA GLY A 164 -11.05 -6.15 18.48
C GLY A 164 -11.28 -7.66 18.29
N ARG A 165 -12.04 -8.02 17.27
CA ARG A 165 -12.29 -9.41 16.88
C ARG A 165 -11.07 -10.07 16.23
N TYR A 166 -10.35 -9.33 15.40
CA TYR A 166 -9.23 -9.84 14.60
C TYR A 166 -7.89 -9.35 15.10
N TYR A 167 -7.87 -8.23 15.81
CA TYR A 167 -6.65 -7.61 16.31
C TYR A 167 -6.79 -7.26 17.80
N GLN A 168 -5.79 -7.63 18.59
CA GLN A 168 -5.69 -7.29 20.01
C GLN A 168 -4.30 -6.74 20.28
N PHE A 169 -4.25 -5.52 20.86
CA PHE A 169 -3.01 -4.86 21.23
C PHE A 169 -3.12 -4.27 22.64
N ARG A 170 -2.23 -4.64 23.53
CA ARG A 170 -2.18 -4.09 24.90
C ARG A 170 -1.85 -2.60 24.88
N THR A 171 -1.02 -2.18 23.94
CA THR A 171 -0.58 -0.78 23.81
C THR A 171 -0.34 -0.48 22.34
N VAL A 172 -0.90 0.61 21.87
CA VAL A 172 -0.66 1.21 20.55
C VAL A 172 -0.21 2.66 20.77
N ALA A 173 0.92 3.04 20.19
CA ALA A 173 1.43 4.41 20.20
C ALA A 173 2.29 4.62 18.94
N VAL A 174 1.76 5.33 17.95
CA VAL A 174 2.38 5.48 16.62
C VAL A 174 3.27 6.72 16.56
N TRP A 175 4.51 6.52 16.13
CA TRP A 175 5.52 7.54 15.82
C TRP A 175 6.12 7.28 14.43
N PRO A 176 6.40 8.37 13.62
CA PRO A 176 6.04 9.77 13.88
C PRO A 176 4.53 10.01 13.77
N ARG A 177 4.08 11.26 13.98
CA ARG A 177 2.71 11.68 13.63
C ARG A 177 2.72 12.11 12.16
N PRO A 178 1.62 11.90 11.41
CA PRO A 178 1.54 12.37 10.04
C PRO A 178 1.58 13.90 9.96
N VAL A 179 2.11 14.41 8.87
CA VAL A 179 2.09 15.86 8.53
C VAL A 179 0.67 16.30 8.23
N GLN A 180 -0.05 15.49 7.46
CA GLN A 180 -1.44 15.77 7.08
C GLN A 180 -2.37 15.47 8.27
N GLN A 181 -3.30 16.38 8.56
CA GLN A 181 -4.20 16.28 9.70
C GLN A 181 -5.67 16.23 9.23
N PRO A 182 -6.52 15.41 9.85
CA PRO A 182 -6.22 14.47 10.95
C PRO A 182 -5.43 13.25 10.51
N THR A 183 -5.45 12.92 9.21
CA THR A 183 -4.72 11.81 8.57
C THR A 183 -4.41 12.18 7.12
N PRO A 184 -3.48 11.48 6.45
CA PRO A 184 -3.43 11.49 4.99
C PRO A 184 -4.80 11.11 4.40
N PRO A 185 -5.17 11.63 3.21
CA PRO A 185 -6.39 11.20 2.52
C PRO A 185 -6.42 9.69 2.33
N VAL A 186 -7.59 9.07 2.58
CA VAL A 186 -7.77 7.63 2.52
C VAL A 186 -8.62 7.22 1.31
N ILE A 187 -8.19 6.18 0.60
CA ILE A 187 -8.94 5.55 -0.48
C ILE A 187 -9.13 4.07 -0.15
N VAL A 188 -10.34 3.56 -0.36
CA VAL A 188 -10.66 2.14 -0.20
C VAL A 188 -11.05 1.56 -1.56
N GLY A 189 -10.28 0.58 -2.01
CA GLY A 189 -10.62 -0.17 -3.22
C GLY A 189 -11.56 -1.34 -2.90
N THR A 190 -12.79 -1.28 -3.43
CA THR A 190 -13.79 -2.30 -3.11
C THR A 190 -14.82 -2.52 -4.22
N ARG A 191 -15.45 -3.72 -4.19
CA ARG A 191 -16.64 -4.07 -4.96
C ARG A 191 -17.78 -4.54 -4.05
N SER A 192 -17.61 -4.48 -2.72
CA SER A 192 -18.60 -4.97 -1.77
C SER A 192 -19.42 -3.83 -1.19
N ASP A 193 -20.75 -4.03 -1.09
CA ASP A 193 -21.69 -3.04 -0.56
C ASP A 193 -21.33 -2.60 0.87
N ASP A 194 -20.91 -3.53 1.72
CA ASP A 194 -20.53 -3.23 3.11
C ASP A 194 -19.34 -2.28 3.19
N THR A 195 -18.31 -2.50 2.35
CA THR A 195 -17.14 -1.61 2.34
C THR A 195 -17.47 -0.27 1.67
N ILE A 196 -18.39 -0.24 0.70
CA ILE A 196 -18.91 1.01 0.11
C ILE A 196 -19.65 1.83 1.17
N ARG A 197 -20.52 1.18 1.98
CA ARG A 197 -21.22 1.83 3.09
C ARG A 197 -20.25 2.36 4.13
N TYR A 198 -19.30 1.53 4.56
CA TYR A 198 -18.23 1.95 5.48
C TYR A 198 -17.52 3.21 4.98
N ALA A 199 -17.08 3.22 3.72
CA ALA A 199 -16.41 4.39 3.15
C ALA A 199 -17.32 5.64 3.08
N ALA A 200 -18.62 5.46 2.91
CA ALA A 200 -19.59 6.56 2.91
C ALA A 200 -19.86 7.13 4.31
N GLU A 201 -19.77 6.30 5.35
CA GLU A 201 -19.96 6.68 6.75
C GLU A 201 -18.74 7.40 7.37
N HIS A 202 -17.55 7.16 6.81
CA HIS A 202 -16.28 7.70 7.30
C HIS A 202 -15.72 8.84 6.41
N ARG A 203 -16.59 9.62 5.79
CA ARG A 203 -16.20 10.77 4.93
C ARG A 203 -15.73 11.97 5.75
#